data_23d8115c2a21d29278b2f4e925ed9363
#
_entry.id   23d8115c2a21d29278b2f4e925ed9363
#
_cell.length_a   1.000
_cell.length_b   1.000
_cell.length_c   1.000
_cell.angle_alpha   90.00
_cell.angle_beta   90.00
_cell.angle_gamma   90.00
#
_symmetry.space_group_name_H-M   'P 1'
#
loop_
_entity.id
_entity.type
_entity.pdbx_description
1 polymer ?
#
loop_
_entity_poly.entity_id
_entity_poly.type
_entity_poly.pdbx_seq_one_letter_code
_entity_poly.pdbx_strand_id
1 'polypeptide(L)'
;MNINIYYGGRGLIEDPTLYVLDKMEEVFDELRVNVKRYNLYEMKNAITTLPQTLKEADGIILAASVEWKGIGGFMQQFLDACWLYGDKNKMNSLYMCPVVISTTYGENEAMEYLNTSWELLGGKPCDGVCAYVEDNVEFETNKAYKNIIEKKAENVYRTVSQRQQVLPSSSSAIKQNMIKASIELTPQESEQLSRYVADDIYVKQQKEDIEELASMFKGILSQQGEDVELEFIKEFTVVFNPQEDFSASYAIIIKDKKKTLYLSVKGKELECRYENISNTDVLAKLTHEVLLSIVQGRQTFQRAFMSGEMSAKGSFGLIRKLDNLFDFSNR
;
A
#
# COMPACT_ATOMS: atom_id res chain seq x y z
N MET A 1 -26.40 14.92 6.68
CA MET A 1 -25.32 14.62 7.64
C MET A 1 -24.49 13.47 7.09
N ASN A 2 -23.19 13.61 7.14
CA ASN A 2 -22.25 12.61 6.62
C ASN A 2 -21.45 12.00 7.78
N ILE A 3 -21.46 10.68 7.91
CA ILE A 3 -20.66 9.95 8.89
C ILE A 3 -19.66 9.04 8.13
N ASN A 4 -18.38 9.17 8.43
CA ASN A 4 -17.36 8.29 7.89
C ASN A 4 -16.96 7.24 8.93
N ILE A 5 -16.93 5.97 8.54
CA ILE A 5 -16.49 4.85 9.35
C ILE A 5 -15.10 4.44 8.89
N TYR A 6 -14.13 4.40 9.81
CA TYR A 6 -12.79 3.88 9.56
C TYR A 6 -12.62 2.60 10.36
N TYR A 7 -12.63 1.46 9.66
CA TYR A 7 -12.53 0.15 10.27
C TYR A 7 -11.09 -0.37 10.20
N GLY A 8 -10.49 -0.57 11.36
CA GLY A 8 -9.09 -0.98 11.52
C GLY A 8 -8.85 -2.49 11.61
N GLY A 9 -9.91 -3.30 11.60
CA GLY A 9 -9.80 -4.76 11.55
C GLY A 9 -9.40 -5.27 10.16
N ARG A 10 -9.22 -6.59 10.04
CA ARG A 10 -8.78 -7.25 8.80
C ARG A 10 -9.91 -7.65 7.86
N GLY A 11 -11.15 -7.38 8.21
CA GLY A 11 -12.32 -7.75 7.41
C GLY A 11 -12.58 -9.26 7.39
N LEU A 12 -12.26 -9.96 8.47
CA LEU A 12 -12.57 -11.39 8.59
C LEU A 12 -14.07 -11.56 8.75
N ILE A 13 -14.63 -12.61 8.13
CA ILE A 13 -16.09 -12.88 8.13
C ILE A 13 -16.62 -13.04 9.56
N GLU A 14 -15.82 -13.58 10.47
CA GLU A 14 -16.20 -13.80 11.88
C GLU A 14 -15.82 -12.64 12.82
N ASP A 15 -15.53 -11.45 12.28
CA ASP A 15 -15.22 -10.29 13.12
C ASP A 15 -16.51 -9.64 13.65
N PRO A 16 -16.81 -9.75 14.96
CA PRO A 16 -18.03 -9.19 15.53
C PRO A 16 -18.12 -7.67 15.44
N THR A 17 -17.00 -6.99 15.19
CA THR A 17 -16.99 -5.54 14.94
C THR A 17 -17.80 -5.19 13.70
N LEU A 18 -17.74 -6.03 12.65
CA LEU A 18 -18.50 -5.80 11.40
C LEU A 18 -20.00 -5.86 11.67
N TYR A 19 -20.47 -6.83 12.47
CA TYR A 19 -21.89 -6.89 12.87
C TYR A 19 -22.33 -5.61 13.58
N VAL A 20 -21.52 -5.10 14.51
CA VAL A 20 -21.84 -3.83 15.21
C VAL A 20 -21.94 -2.68 14.21
N LEU A 21 -20.99 -2.58 13.28
CA LEU A 21 -21.01 -1.53 12.27
C LEU A 21 -22.23 -1.64 11.35
N ASP A 22 -22.58 -2.85 10.91
CA ASP A 22 -23.75 -3.08 10.06
C ASP A 22 -25.04 -2.66 10.76
N LYS A 23 -25.17 -2.98 12.08
CA LYS A 23 -26.34 -2.54 12.88
C LYS A 23 -26.39 -1.03 13.08
N MET A 24 -25.25 -0.38 13.26
CA MET A 24 -25.20 1.09 13.33
C MET A 24 -25.55 1.72 12.00
N GLU A 25 -25.10 1.16 10.88
CA GLU A 25 -25.44 1.64 9.54
C GLU A 25 -26.92 1.48 9.23
N GLU A 26 -27.57 0.37 9.64
CA GLU A 26 -29.03 0.19 9.52
C GLU A 26 -29.78 1.37 10.18
N VAL A 27 -29.40 1.75 11.41
CA VAL A 27 -30.00 2.89 12.13
C VAL A 27 -29.73 4.21 11.42
N PHE A 28 -28.50 4.41 10.93
CA PHE A 28 -28.14 5.63 10.19
C PHE A 28 -28.91 5.76 8.87
N ASP A 29 -29.16 4.65 8.18
CA ASP A 29 -29.97 4.64 6.97
C ASP A 29 -31.43 5.05 7.26
N GLU A 30 -32.04 4.51 8.32
CA GLU A 30 -33.37 4.92 8.79
C GLU A 30 -33.44 6.41 9.11
N LEU A 31 -32.34 6.97 9.66
CA LEU A 31 -32.22 8.40 9.99
C LEU A 31 -31.76 9.27 8.80
N ARG A 32 -31.63 8.68 7.61
CA ARG A 32 -31.19 9.35 6.36
C ARG A 32 -29.82 10.02 6.50
N VAL A 33 -28.90 9.38 7.18
CA VAL A 33 -27.50 9.78 7.29
C VAL A 33 -26.72 9.13 6.14
N ASN A 34 -25.91 9.90 5.46
CA ASN A 34 -25.00 9.35 4.46
C ASN A 34 -23.77 8.77 5.13
N VAL A 35 -23.57 7.46 5.02
CA VAL A 35 -22.45 6.74 5.63
C VAL A 35 -21.47 6.31 4.55
N LYS A 36 -20.16 6.50 4.81
CA LYS A 36 -19.07 5.97 3.99
C LYS A 36 -18.15 5.14 4.87
N ARG A 37 -18.00 3.84 4.55
CA ARG A 37 -17.09 2.93 5.27
C ARG A 37 -15.78 2.80 4.53
N TYR A 38 -14.67 2.92 5.26
CA TYR A 38 -13.30 2.75 4.79
C TYR A 38 -12.65 1.59 5.55
N ASN A 39 -12.36 0.50 4.84
CA ASN A 39 -11.61 -0.64 5.39
C ASN A 39 -10.11 -0.34 5.27
N LEU A 40 -9.46 -0.07 6.41
CA LEU A 40 -8.06 0.34 6.43
C LEU A 40 -7.12 -0.75 5.92
N TYR A 41 -7.45 -2.03 6.14
CA TYR A 41 -6.67 -3.15 5.63
C TYR A 41 -6.65 -3.21 4.10
N GLU A 42 -7.79 -3.01 3.47
CA GLU A 42 -7.88 -2.97 2.00
C GLU A 42 -7.19 -1.74 1.43
N MET A 43 -7.24 -0.63 2.15
CA MET A 43 -6.65 0.65 1.77
C MET A 43 -5.24 0.87 2.33
N LYS A 44 -4.53 -0.18 2.75
CA LYS A 44 -3.22 -0.10 3.44
C LYS A 44 -2.18 0.78 2.73
N ASN A 45 -2.20 0.84 1.39
CA ASN A 45 -1.28 1.65 0.60
C ASN A 45 -1.75 3.13 0.45
N ALA A 46 -2.97 3.44 0.85
CA ALA A 46 -3.60 4.75 0.70
C ALA A 46 -4.01 5.38 2.04
N ILE A 47 -3.66 4.78 3.19
CA ILE A 47 -4.05 5.29 4.53
C ILE A 47 -3.62 6.74 4.72
N THR A 48 -2.45 7.12 4.22
CA THR A 48 -1.93 8.50 4.32
C THR A 48 -2.80 9.55 3.62
N THR A 49 -3.64 9.14 2.67
CA THR A 49 -4.55 10.04 1.95
C THR A 49 -5.93 10.16 2.61
N LEU A 50 -6.29 9.20 3.48
CA LEU A 50 -7.60 9.15 4.13
C LEU A 50 -7.94 10.38 5.00
N PRO A 51 -7.00 11.09 5.64
CA PRO A 51 -7.33 12.32 6.36
C PRO A 51 -8.03 13.38 5.50
N GLN A 52 -7.88 13.34 4.18
CA GLN A 52 -8.62 14.24 3.28
C GLN A 52 -10.13 13.96 3.28
N THR A 53 -10.56 12.73 3.53
CA THR A 53 -11.97 12.35 3.57
C THR A 53 -12.70 12.91 4.80
N LEU A 54 -11.95 13.32 5.85
CA LEU A 54 -12.53 13.99 7.03
C LEU A 54 -13.17 15.33 6.70
N LYS A 55 -12.76 15.99 5.60
CA LYS A 55 -13.29 17.31 5.21
C LYS A 55 -14.78 17.33 4.99
N GLU A 56 -15.34 16.26 4.45
CA GLU A 56 -16.76 16.13 4.12
C GLU A 56 -17.60 15.53 5.25
N ALA A 57 -16.97 15.00 6.31
CA ALA A 57 -17.68 14.34 7.41
C ALA A 57 -18.19 15.34 8.45
N ASP A 58 -19.37 15.07 9.01
CA ASP A 58 -19.92 15.76 10.19
C ASP A 58 -19.56 15.03 11.49
N GLY A 59 -19.41 13.71 11.40
CA GLY A 59 -18.96 12.83 12.48
C GLY A 59 -18.17 11.65 11.90
N ILE A 60 -17.44 10.96 12.78
CA ILE A 60 -16.68 9.76 12.39
C ILE A 60 -16.88 8.63 13.39
N ILE A 61 -16.69 7.42 12.93
CA ILE A 61 -16.59 6.22 13.75
C ILE A 61 -15.19 5.63 13.53
N LEU A 62 -14.47 5.42 14.64
CA LEU A 62 -13.22 4.68 14.63
C LEU A 62 -13.50 3.28 15.21
N ALA A 63 -13.43 2.28 14.34
CA ALA A 63 -13.77 0.91 14.72
C ALA A 63 -12.51 0.05 14.77
N ALA A 64 -12.26 -0.59 15.90
CA ALA A 64 -11.11 -1.47 16.12
C ALA A 64 -11.55 -2.84 16.59
N SER A 65 -11.00 -3.89 15.96
CA SER A 65 -11.11 -5.27 16.41
C SER A 65 -9.86 -5.61 17.22
N VAL A 66 -10.03 -5.93 18.51
CA VAL A 66 -8.92 -6.29 19.39
C VAL A 66 -8.71 -7.80 19.33
N GLU A 67 -7.82 -8.25 18.48
CA GLU A 67 -7.42 -9.65 18.32
C GLU A 67 -6.23 -10.02 19.20
N TRP A 68 -5.36 -9.06 19.46
CA TRP A 68 -4.15 -9.22 20.25
C TRP A 68 -4.17 -8.27 21.45
N LYS A 69 -3.77 -7.03 21.27
CA LYS A 69 -3.82 -5.93 22.24
C LYS A 69 -3.77 -4.59 21.54
N GLY A 70 -4.61 -3.64 21.98
CA GLY A 70 -4.67 -2.30 21.41
C GLY A 70 -5.46 -2.23 20.10
N ILE A 71 -5.37 -1.11 19.41
CA ILE A 71 -6.23 -0.74 18.28
C ILE A 71 -5.82 -1.32 16.94
N GLY A 72 -4.73 -2.09 16.89
CA GLY A 72 -4.17 -2.61 15.64
C GLY A 72 -3.33 -1.60 14.85
N GLY A 73 -2.41 -2.11 14.03
CA GLY A 73 -1.41 -1.29 13.31
C GLY A 73 -2.02 -0.36 12.25
N PHE A 74 -3.08 -0.78 11.56
CA PHE A 74 -3.73 0.05 10.53
C PHE A 74 -4.48 1.24 11.12
N MET A 75 -5.15 1.05 12.25
CA MET A 75 -5.81 2.15 12.96
C MET A 75 -4.76 3.12 13.52
N GLN A 76 -3.66 2.63 14.08
CA GLN A 76 -2.55 3.47 14.50
C GLN A 76 -1.99 4.29 13.34
N GLN A 77 -1.75 3.66 12.20
CA GLN A 77 -1.25 4.34 10.99
C GLN A 77 -2.23 5.41 10.49
N PHE A 78 -3.54 5.18 10.62
CA PHE A 78 -4.55 6.19 10.28
C PHE A 78 -4.50 7.39 11.23
N LEU A 79 -4.36 7.16 12.54
CA LEU A 79 -4.22 8.23 13.53
C LEU A 79 -2.94 9.04 13.29
N ASP A 80 -1.82 8.38 12.99
CA ASP A 80 -0.56 9.03 12.62
C ASP A 80 -0.72 9.88 11.34
N ALA A 81 -1.43 9.36 10.35
CA ALA A 81 -1.74 10.10 9.12
C ALA A 81 -2.62 11.33 9.42
N CYS A 82 -3.61 11.21 10.33
CA CYS A 82 -4.41 12.34 10.77
C CYS A 82 -3.57 13.41 11.47
N TRP A 83 -2.59 13.01 12.29
CA TRP A 83 -1.67 13.92 12.95
C TRP A 83 -0.82 14.70 11.94
N LEU A 84 -0.28 14.02 10.92
CA LEU A 84 0.62 14.60 9.93
C LEU A 84 -0.10 15.41 8.85
N TYR A 85 -1.24 14.93 8.37
CA TYR A 85 -1.88 15.44 7.16
C TYR A 85 -3.33 15.91 7.37
N GLY A 86 -3.88 15.73 8.57
CA GLY A 86 -5.25 16.14 8.87
C GLY A 86 -5.41 17.65 8.99
N ASP A 87 -6.57 18.17 8.55
CA ASP A 87 -6.95 19.55 8.77
C ASP A 87 -7.35 19.74 10.25
N LYS A 88 -6.46 20.40 11.02
CA LYS A 88 -6.65 20.62 12.46
C LYS A 88 -7.92 21.39 12.78
N ASN A 89 -8.31 22.37 11.96
CA ASN A 89 -9.53 23.16 12.15
C ASN A 89 -10.77 22.29 11.97
N LYS A 90 -10.75 21.43 10.94
CA LYS A 90 -11.84 20.51 10.69
C LYS A 90 -11.96 19.47 11.81
N MET A 91 -10.86 18.86 12.23
CA MET A 91 -10.85 17.87 13.31
C MET A 91 -11.39 18.43 14.62
N ASN A 92 -11.13 19.68 14.96
CA ASN A 92 -11.68 20.34 16.16
C ASN A 92 -13.23 20.40 16.17
N SER A 93 -13.86 20.28 15.02
CA SER A 93 -15.31 20.28 14.87
C SER A 93 -15.92 18.89 14.82
N LEU A 94 -15.11 17.83 14.63
CA LEU A 94 -15.56 16.46 14.40
C LEU A 94 -15.81 15.71 15.70
N TYR A 95 -16.98 15.07 15.77
CA TYR A 95 -17.28 14.09 16.80
C TYR A 95 -16.83 12.71 16.37
N MET A 96 -16.25 11.96 17.30
CA MET A 96 -15.76 10.60 17.05
C MET A 96 -16.42 9.63 18.02
N CYS A 97 -17.06 8.61 17.45
CA CYS A 97 -17.58 7.47 18.20
C CYS A 97 -16.58 6.31 18.09
N PRO A 98 -16.01 5.84 19.21
CA PRO A 98 -15.20 4.63 19.20
C PRO A 98 -16.11 3.39 19.18
N VAL A 99 -15.77 2.42 18.35
CA VAL A 99 -16.37 1.08 18.34
C VAL A 99 -15.24 0.08 18.52
N VAL A 100 -15.20 -0.57 19.67
CA VAL A 100 -14.11 -1.48 20.04
C VAL A 100 -14.69 -2.82 20.47
N ILE A 101 -14.40 -3.85 19.72
CA ILE A 101 -14.81 -5.21 20.03
C ILE A 101 -13.58 -6.08 20.21
N SER A 102 -13.51 -6.81 21.31
CA SER A 102 -12.44 -7.75 21.60
C SER A 102 -12.95 -9.18 21.59
N THR A 103 -12.17 -10.07 21.00
CA THR A 103 -12.34 -11.53 21.14
C THR A 103 -11.32 -12.13 22.13
N THR A 104 -10.46 -11.30 22.70
CA THR A 104 -9.43 -11.69 23.67
C THR A 104 -9.57 -10.92 24.97
N TYR A 105 -8.96 -9.73 25.03
CA TYR A 105 -9.07 -8.79 26.16
C TYR A 105 -8.47 -7.44 25.75
N GLY A 106 -8.78 -6.39 26.53
CA GLY A 106 -8.16 -5.08 26.35
C GLY A 106 -9.00 -4.10 25.53
N GLU A 107 -10.31 -4.37 25.42
CA GLU A 107 -11.27 -3.50 24.74
C GLU A 107 -11.36 -2.12 25.41
N ASN A 108 -11.31 -2.09 26.74
CA ASN A 108 -11.42 -0.82 27.49
C ASN A 108 -10.19 0.07 27.27
N GLU A 109 -8.99 -0.52 27.32
CA GLU A 109 -7.73 0.20 27.05
C GLU A 109 -7.69 0.70 25.61
N ALA A 110 -8.15 -0.11 24.65
CA ALA A 110 -8.20 0.28 23.24
C ALA A 110 -9.22 1.42 23.02
N MET A 111 -10.37 1.38 23.70
CA MET A 111 -11.36 2.46 23.63
C MET A 111 -10.83 3.76 24.24
N GLU A 112 -10.19 3.68 25.41
CA GLU A 112 -9.56 4.84 26.04
C GLU A 112 -8.46 5.42 25.17
N TYR A 113 -7.66 4.55 24.53
CA TYR A 113 -6.63 4.99 23.60
C TYR A 113 -7.20 5.75 22.40
N LEU A 114 -8.28 5.27 21.78
CA LEU A 114 -8.95 5.97 20.67
C LEU A 114 -9.50 7.33 21.12
N ASN A 115 -10.16 7.39 22.26
CA ASN A 115 -10.70 8.62 22.81
C ASN A 115 -9.60 9.66 23.07
N THR A 116 -8.56 9.26 23.79
CA THR A 116 -7.44 10.14 24.11
C THR A 116 -6.69 10.60 22.87
N SER A 117 -6.44 9.68 21.92
CA SER A 117 -5.78 10.02 20.66
C SER A 117 -6.59 11.02 19.86
N TRP A 118 -7.93 10.84 19.77
CA TRP A 118 -8.79 11.78 19.07
C TRP A 118 -8.87 13.14 19.72
N GLU A 119 -8.90 13.20 21.07
CA GLU A 119 -8.78 14.47 21.81
C GLU A 119 -7.45 15.17 21.56
N LEU A 120 -6.33 14.43 21.52
CA LEU A 120 -5.01 14.98 21.21
C LEU A 120 -4.95 15.52 19.77
N LEU A 121 -5.64 14.91 18.83
CA LEU A 121 -5.81 15.43 17.46
C LEU A 121 -6.72 16.68 17.42
N GLY A 122 -7.48 16.92 18.47
CA GLY A 122 -8.35 18.05 18.65
C GLY A 122 -9.82 17.77 18.45
N GLY A 123 -10.18 16.56 18.15
CA GLY A 123 -11.56 16.18 17.97
C GLY A 123 -12.31 15.99 19.29
N LYS A 124 -13.57 15.63 19.18
CA LYS A 124 -14.49 15.47 20.30
C LYS A 124 -14.94 14.01 20.36
N PRO A 125 -14.46 13.22 21.33
CA PRO A 125 -14.99 11.88 21.52
C PRO A 125 -16.43 11.94 22.00
N CYS A 126 -17.26 10.99 21.60
CA CYS A 126 -18.60 10.78 22.08
C CYS A 126 -18.75 9.34 22.59
N ASP A 127 -19.93 9.05 23.16
CA ASP A 127 -20.22 7.72 23.67
C ASP A 127 -20.13 6.67 22.55
N GLY A 128 -19.48 5.54 22.83
CA GLY A 128 -19.19 4.50 21.86
C GLY A 128 -19.68 3.12 22.26
N VAL A 129 -19.29 2.11 21.49
CA VAL A 129 -19.53 0.69 21.76
C VAL A 129 -18.23 0.05 22.18
N CYS A 130 -18.25 -0.64 23.33
CA CYS A 130 -17.11 -1.39 23.83
C CYS A 130 -17.63 -2.73 24.37
N ALA A 131 -17.13 -3.85 23.84
CA ALA A 131 -17.58 -5.17 24.26
C ALA A 131 -16.49 -6.24 24.06
N TYR A 132 -16.53 -7.23 24.96
CA TYR A 132 -15.87 -8.51 24.76
C TYR A 132 -16.88 -9.51 24.19
N VAL A 133 -16.50 -10.26 23.19
CA VAL A 133 -17.33 -11.26 22.51
C VAL A 133 -16.61 -12.59 22.52
N GLU A 134 -17.15 -13.57 23.26
CA GLU A 134 -16.63 -14.94 23.30
C GLU A 134 -17.28 -15.80 22.22
N ASP A 135 -18.59 -15.65 22.03
CA ASP A 135 -19.39 -16.37 21.04
C ASP A 135 -20.09 -15.37 20.11
N ASN A 136 -19.68 -15.36 18.85
CA ASN A 136 -20.25 -14.48 17.84
C ASN A 136 -21.73 -14.76 17.58
N VAL A 137 -22.15 -16.04 17.58
CA VAL A 137 -23.53 -16.43 17.30
C VAL A 137 -24.46 -15.95 18.42
N GLU A 138 -24.04 -16.11 19.69
CA GLU A 138 -24.78 -15.59 20.83
C GLU A 138 -24.86 -14.06 20.76
N PHE A 139 -23.75 -13.40 20.48
CA PHE A 139 -23.69 -11.94 20.39
C PHE A 139 -24.62 -11.38 19.32
N GLU A 140 -24.63 -11.97 18.13
CA GLU A 140 -25.44 -11.51 17.00
C GLU A 140 -26.93 -11.82 17.18
N THR A 141 -27.29 -12.93 17.84
CA THR A 141 -28.70 -13.33 18.03
C THR A 141 -29.34 -12.69 19.25
N ASN A 142 -28.56 -12.10 20.15
CA ASN A 142 -29.06 -11.51 21.39
C ASN A 142 -29.75 -10.14 21.13
N LYS A 143 -31.07 -10.14 21.27
CA LYS A 143 -31.88 -8.93 21.08
C LYS A 143 -31.53 -7.77 22.01
N ALA A 144 -31.03 -8.07 23.22
CA ALA A 144 -30.66 -7.02 24.15
C ALA A 144 -29.39 -6.30 23.69
N TYR A 145 -28.40 -7.03 23.17
CA TYR A 145 -27.19 -6.43 22.59
C TYR A 145 -27.52 -5.61 21.35
N LYS A 146 -28.35 -6.14 20.46
CA LYS A 146 -28.84 -5.38 19.30
C LYS A 146 -29.44 -4.04 19.71
N ASN A 147 -30.38 -4.05 20.67
CA ASN A 147 -31.03 -2.81 21.16
C ASN A 147 -30.02 -1.82 21.78
N ILE A 148 -28.96 -2.29 22.42
CA ILE A 148 -27.90 -1.42 22.95
C ILE A 148 -27.15 -0.75 21.82
N ILE A 149 -26.75 -1.52 20.79
CA ILE A 149 -26.04 -0.99 19.62
C ILE A 149 -26.88 0.06 18.88
N GLU A 150 -28.16 -0.24 18.64
CA GLU A 150 -29.10 0.68 18.00
C GLU A 150 -29.23 2.00 18.77
N LYS A 151 -29.40 1.95 20.11
CA LYS A 151 -29.45 3.14 20.97
C LYS A 151 -28.15 3.95 20.92
N LYS A 152 -26.99 3.25 20.87
CA LYS A 152 -25.68 3.93 20.72
C LYS A 152 -25.60 4.68 19.38
N ALA A 153 -26.04 4.06 18.28
CA ALA A 153 -26.10 4.72 16.98
C ALA A 153 -27.02 5.96 16.98
N GLU A 154 -28.22 5.85 17.60
CA GLU A 154 -29.10 7.01 17.76
C GLU A 154 -28.43 8.13 18.59
N ASN A 155 -27.72 7.79 19.67
CA ASN A 155 -27.02 8.77 20.49
C ASN A 155 -25.91 9.48 19.70
N VAL A 156 -25.15 8.74 18.87
CA VAL A 156 -24.16 9.34 17.96
C VAL A 156 -24.84 10.33 17.03
N TYR A 157 -25.94 9.94 16.39
CA TYR A 157 -26.72 10.83 15.52
C TYR A 157 -27.13 12.10 16.28
N ARG A 158 -27.69 11.99 17.50
CA ARG A 158 -28.12 13.15 18.32
C ARG A 158 -26.93 14.04 18.67
N THR A 159 -25.80 13.44 19.10
CA THR A 159 -24.61 14.18 19.49
C THR A 159 -24.05 15.01 18.32
N VAL A 160 -23.96 14.40 17.15
CA VAL A 160 -23.43 15.06 15.94
C VAL A 160 -24.41 16.12 15.41
N SER A 161 -25.70 15.78 15.29
CA SER A 161 -26.72 16.68 14.71
C SER A 161 -26.98 17.90 15.60
N GLN A 162 -26.98 17.72 16.93
CA GLN A 162 -27.20 18.80 17.88
C GLN A 162 -25.93 19.56 18.23
N ARG A 163 -24.77 19.11 17.75
CA ARG A 163 -23.45 19.67 18.10
C ARG A 163 -23.25 19.82 19.59
N GLN A 164 -23.54 18.74 20.33
CA GLN A 164 -23.53 18.77 21.80
C GLN A 164 -22.16 19.22 22.31
N GLN A 165 -22.18 20.09 23.32
CA GLN A 165 -20.94 20.52 23.95
C GLN A 165 -20.39 19.42 24.85
N VAL A 166 -19.10 19.19 24.77
CA VAL A 166 -18.37 18.24 25.62
C VAL A 166 -17.66 19.05 26.72
N LEU A 167 -17.65 18.51 27.93
CA LEU A 167 -16.91 19.12 29.03
C LEU A 167 -15.40 19.06 28.73
N PRO A 168 -14.63 20.08 29.16
CA PRO A 168 -13.20 20.08 28.96
C PRO A 168 -12.54 18.93 29.72
N SER A 169 -11.62 18.20 29.04
CA SER A 169 -10.82 17.13 29.60
C SER A 169 -9.38 17.59 29.84
N SER A 170 -8.65 16.88 30.71
CA SER A 170 -7.22 17.10 30.94
C SER A 170 -6.40 16.84 29.67
N SER A 171 -6.80 15.88 28.82
CA SER A 171 -6.18 15.59 27.53
C SER A 171 -6.26 16.78 26.58
N SER A 172 -7.41 17.46 26.55
CA SER A 172 -7.59 18.68 25.76
C SER A 172 -6.70 19.84 26.27
N ALA A 173 -6.47 19.95 27.57
CA ALA A 173 -5.58 20.95 28.16
C ALA A 173 -4.10 20.66 27.83
N ILE A 174 -3.67 19.40 27.91
CA ILE A 174 -2.31 18.98 27.53
C ILE A 174 -2.04 19.29 26.04
N LYS A 175 -2.99 19.05 25.16
CA LYS A 175 -2.89 19.41 23.75
C LYS A 175 -2.52 20.88 23.55
N GLN A 176 -3.22 21.78 24.21
CA GLN A 176 -2.93 23.21 24.09
C GLN A 176 -1.50 23.54 24.53
N ASN A 177 -1.00 22.85 25.55
CA ASN A 177 0.36 23.01 26.03
C ASN A 177 1.39 22.38 25.08
N MET A 178 1.12 21.20 24.51
CA MET A 178 1.99 20.57 23.51
C MET A 178 2.07 21.37 22.22
N ILE A 179 0.96 21.92 21.74
CA ILE A 179 0.93 22.79 20.58
C ILE A 179 1.70 24.10 20.86
N LYS A 180 1.52 24.69 22.04
CA LYS A 180 2.30 25.88 22.44
C LYS A 180 3.79 25.55 22.53
N ALA A 181 4.17 24.45 23.18
CA ALA A 181 5.57 24.02 23.29
C ALA A 181 6.21 23.66 21.95
N SER A 182 5.44 23.11 21.00
CA SER A 182 5.94 22.82 19.63
C SER A 182 6.02 24.06 18.73
N ILE A 183 5.37 25.17 19.11
CA ILE A 183 5.40 26.45 18.38
C ILE A 183 6.39 27.43 19.02
N GLU A 184 6.71 27.26 20.30
CA GLU A 184 7.78 28.04 20.95
C GLU A 184 9.16 27.47 20.54
N LEU A 185 9.52 27.68 19.29
CA LEU A 185 10.93 27.71 18.88
C LEU A 185 11.64 28.69 19.80
N THR A 186 12.74 28.28 20.40
CA THR A 186 13.55 29.23 21.15
C THR A 186 13.89 30.44 20.25
N PRO A 187 14.06 31.66 20.79
CA PRO A 187 14.39 32.81 19.98
C PRO A 187 15.57 32.57 19.04
N GLN A 188 16.50 31.69 19.43
CA GLN A 188 17.64 31.28 18.61
C GLN A 188 17.26 30.36 17.45
N GLU A 189 16.36 29.39 17.67
CA GLU A 189 15.85 28.52 16.63
C GLU A 189 14.94 29.27 15.65
N SER A 190 14.13 30.20 16.15
CA SER A 190 13.31 31.09 15.32
C SER A 190 14.18 32.03 14.46
N GLU A 191 15.27 32.55 15.01
CA GLU A 191 16.21 33.36 14.27
C GLU A 191 17.00 32.54 13.23
N GLN A 192 17.41 31.33 13.57
CA GLN A 192 18.02 30.38 12.61
C GLN A 192 17.07 30.03 11.48
N LEU A 193 15.82 29.63 11.80
CA LEU A 193 14.82 29.34 10.80
C LEU A 193 14.52 30.52 9.90
N SER A 194 14.43 31.76 10.48
CA SER A 194 14.25 32.98 9.72
C SER A 194 15.44 33.28 8.80
N ARG A 195 16.66 33.00 9.24
CA ARG A 195 17.86 33.11 8.40
C ARG A 195 17.86 32.12 7.26
N TYR A 196 17.50 30.85 7.51
CA TYR A 196 17.39 29.80 6.47
C TYR A 196 16.30 30.12 5.45
N VAL A 197 15.16 30.68 5.88
CA VAL A 197 14.03 31.04 4.99
C VAL A 197 14.31 32.37 4.25
N ALA A 198 15.08 33.29 4.86
CA ALA A 198 15.44 34.60 4.26
C ALA A 198 16.71 34.51 3.39
N ASP A 199 17.46 33.42 3.45
CA ASP A 199 18.69 33.28 2.68
C ASP A 199 18.37 32.68 1.29
N ASP A 200 18.12 33.60 0.34
CA ASP A 200 17.91 33.23 -1.07
C ASP A 200 19.07 32.40 -1.66
N ILE A 201 20.24 32.47 -1.06
CA ILE A 201 21.43 31.70 -1.48
C ILE A 201 21.28 30.24 -1.03
N TYR A 202 20.80 29.98 0.20
CA TYR A 202 20.58 28.64 0.72
C TYR A 202 19.45 27.94 -0.01
N VAL A 203 18.35 28.65 -0.28
CA VAL A 203 17.23 28.09 -1.08
C VAL A 203 17.64 27.81 -2.53
N LYS A 204 18.54 28.65 -3.08
CA LYS A 204 19.11 28.40 -4.40
C LYS A 204 20.05 27.21 -4.41
N GLN A 205 20.94 27.08 -3.44
CA GLN A 205 21.82 25.91 -3.30
C GLN A 205 21.02 24.62 -3.11
N GLN A 206 20.00 24.61 -2.27
CA GLN A 206 19.14 23.42 -2.14
C GLN A 206 18.39 23.08 -3.45
N LYS A 207 17.97 24.07 -4.22
CA LYS A 207 17.39 23.82 -5.54
C LYS A 207 18.42 23.26 -6.53
N GLU A 208 19.62 23.81 -6.52
CA GLU A 208 20.73 23.33 -7.36
C GLU A 208 21.14 21.91 -6.96
N ASP A 209 21.23 21.59 -5.66
CA ASP A 209 21.50 20.24 -5.15
C ASP A 209 20.40 19.23 -5.52
N ILE A 210 19.13 19.65 -5.45
CA ILE A 210 17.98 18.83 -5.87
C ILE A 210 17.98 18.62 -7.39
N GLU A 211 18.30 19.65 -8.18
CA GLU A 211 18.42 19.53 -9.63
C GLU A 211 19.62 18.66 -10.04
N GLU A 212 20.73 18.76 -9.31
CA GLU A 212 21.90 17.91 -9.53
C GLU A 212 21.63 16.44 -9.16
N LEU A 213 20.98 16.18 -8.02
CA LEU A 213 20.51 14.85 -7.64
C LEU A 213 19.48 14.29 -8.64
N ALA A 214 18.54 15.12 -9.08
CA ALA A 214 17.56 14.71 -10.09
C ALA A 214 18.23 14.43 -11.44
N SER A 215 19.26 15.19 -11.83
CA SER A 215 20.03 14.94 -13.04
C SER A 215 20.91 13.68 -12.93
N MET A 216 21.52 13.42 -11.76
CA MET A 216 22.22 12.18 -11.47
C MET A 216 21.28 10.97 -11.51
N PHE A 217 20.10 11.06 -10.88
CA PHE A 217 19.08 10.01 -10.94
C PHE A 217 18.58 9.79 -12.37
N LYS A 218 18.38 10.86 -13.14
CA LYS A 218 18.03 10.77 -14.55
C LYS A 218 19.14 10.15 -15.39
N GLY A 219 20.40 10.47 -15.06
CA GLY A 219 21.58 9.85 -15.68
C GLY A 219 21.71 8.36 -15.37
N ILE A 220 21.44 7.96 -14.13
CA ILE A 220 21.44 6.53 -13.69
C ILE A 220 20.26 5.79 -14.33
N LEU A 221 19.08 6.41 -14.41
CA LEU A 221 17.90 5.82 -15.05
C LEU A 221 18.05 5.73 -16.58
N SER A 222 18.73 6.68 -17.23
CA SER A 222 19.01 6.61 -18.66
C SER A 222 20.10 5.58 -18.98
N GLN A 223 21.11 5.39 -18.12
CA GLN A 223 22.07 4.30 -18.25
C GLN A 223 21.42 2.92 -17.99
N GLN A 224 20.48 2.81 -17.06
CA GLN A 224 19.68 1.59 -16.89
C GLN A 224 18.71 1.36 -18.07
N GLY A 225 18.26 2.39 -18.73
CA GLY A 225 17.38 2.28 -19.91
C GLY A 225 18.11 1.76 -21.16
N GLU A 226 19.35 2.13 -21.37
CA GLU A 226 20.17 1.62 -22.50
C GLU A 226 20.71 0.21 -22.22
N ASP A 227 21.04 -0.12 -20.98
CA ASP A 227 21.45 -1.48 -20.60
C ASP A 227 20.28 -2.49 -20.69
N VAL A 228 19.06 -2.06 -20.41
CA VAL A 228 17.86 -2.92 -20.53
C VAL A 228 17.50 -3.25 -21.98
N GLU A 229 17.88 -2.42 -22.95
CA GLU A 229 17.66 -2.71 -24.37
C GLU A 229 18.69 -3.70 -24.94
N LEU A 230 19.84 -3.82 -24.32
CA LEU A 230 20.95 -4.70 -24.75
C LEU A 230 21.21 -5.85 -23.78
N GLU A 231 20.41 -5.97 -22.72
CA GLU A 231 20.65 -6.85 -21.56
C GLU A 231 21.01 -8.30 -21.96
N PHE A 232 20.23 -8.91 -22.86
CA PHE A 232 20.48 -10.30 -23.26
C PHE A 232 21.35 -10.41 -24.51
N ILE A 233 21.48 -9.38 -25.34
CA ILE A 233 22.28 -9.45 -26.57
C ILE A 233 23.74 -9.70 -26.26
N LYS A 234 24.30 -8.97 -25.30
CA LYS A 234 25.71 -9.15 -24.86
C LYS A 234 25.93 -10.55 -24.30
N GLU A 235 25.00 -11.05 -23.48
CA GLU A 235 25.10 -12.34 -22.81
C GLU A 235 25.13 -13.49 -23.83
N PHE A 236 24.21 -13.49 -24.79
CA PHE A 236 24.16 -14.48 -25.86
C PHE A 236 25.38 -14.43 -26.78
N THR A 237 25.90 -13.22 -27.06
CA THR A 237 27.07 -13.06 -27.93
C THR A 237 28.36 -13.59 -27.26
N VAL A 238 28.50 -13.40 -25.94
CA VAL A 238 29.70 -13.84 -25.18
C VAL A 238 29.76 -15.36 -25.03
N VAL A 239 28.61 -16.02 -24.87
CA VAL A 239 28.52 -17.45 -24.56
C VAL A 239 28.32 -18.31 -25.84
N PHE A 240 28.24 -17.67 -26.99
CA PHE A 240 27.99 -18.36 -28.24
C PHE A 240 29.10 -19.36 -28.58
N ASN A 241 28.73 -20.62 -28.77
CA ASN A 241 29.62 -21.72 -29.18
C ASN A 241 29.33 -22.11 -30.64
N PRO A 242 30.14 -21.67 -31.64
CA PRO A 242 29.87 -21.87 -33.04
C PRO A 242 29.97 -23.34 -33.48
N GLN A 243 29.08 -23.78 -34.37
CA GLN A 243 29.07 -25.11 -34.98
C GLN A 243 29.13 -24.99 -36.50
N GLU A 244 30.16 -25.55 -37.14
CA GLU A 244 30.50 -25.29 -38.59
C GLU A 244 29.40 -25.63 -39.57
N ASP A 245 28.60 -26.66 -39.35
CA ASP A 245 27.55 -27.12 -40.26
C ASP A 245 26.14 -26.86 -39.79
N PHE A 246 25.92 -25.84 -38.92
CA PHE A 246 24.63 -25.58 -38.33
C PHE A 246 24.06 -24.22 -38.79
N SER A 247 22.79 -24.25 -39.21
CA SER A 247 22.06 -23.01 -39.52
C SER A 247 20.64 -23.14 -38.98
N ALA A 248 20.23 -22.19 -38.10
CA ALA A 248 18.88 -22.10 -37.59
C ALA A 248 18.56 -20.69 -37.07
N SER A 249 17.28 -20.35 -37.08
CA SER A 249 16.74 -19.10 -36.57
C SER A 249 15.80 -19.32 -35.37
N TYR A 250 15.94 -18.52 -34.34
CA TYR A 250 15.15 -18.60 -33.11
C TYR A 250 14.53 -17.24 -32.79
N ALA A 251 13.27 -17.25 -32.36
CA ALA A 251 12.62 -16.08 -31.78
C ALA A 251 12.21 -16.39 -30.33
N ILE A 252 12.76 -15.67 -29.38
CA ILE A 252 12.46 -15.80 -27.96
C ILE A 252 11.55 -14.64 -27.54
N ILE A 253 10.27 -14.91 -27.35
CA ILE A 253 9.27 -13.91 -26.93
C ILE A 253 9.26 -13.83 -25.42
N ILE A 254 9.61 -12.66 -24.88
CA ILE A 254 9.56 -12.33 -23.46
C ILE A 254 8.19 -11.75 -23.17
N LYS A 255 7.29 -12.57 -22.58
CA LYS A 255 5.84 -12.25 -22.47
C LYS A 255 5.55 -11.00 -21.67
N ASP A 256 6.20 -10.83 -20.53
CA ASP A 256 6.03 -9.75 -19.56
C ASP A 256 6.62 -8.41 -20.04
N LYS A 257 7.64 -8.44 -20.91
CA LYS A 257 8.27 -7.25 -21.48
C LYS A 257 7.76 -6.91 -22.89
N LYS A 258 6.96 -7.79 -23.51
CA LYS A 258 6.47 -7.66 -24.90
C LYS A 258 7.60 -7.42 -25.91
N LYS A 259 8.80 -7.98 -25.66
CA LYS A 259 9.98 -7.90 -26.54
C LYS A 259 10.27 -9.30 -27.11
N THR A 260 10.81 -9.34 -28.33
CA THR A 260 11.23 -10.58 -28.96
C THR A 260 12.71 -10.51 -29.27
N LEU A 261 13.50 -11.40 -28.69
CA LEU A 261 14.91 -11.58 -28.99
C LEU A 261 15.04 -12.53 -30.19
N TYR A 262 15.57 -12.03 -31.31
CA TYR A 262 15.83 -12.80 -32.48
C TYR A 262 17.30 -13.25 -32.52
N LEU A 263 17.51 -14.54 -32.73
CA LEU A 263 18.82 -15.17 -32.88
C LEU A 263 18.89 -15.88 -34.23
N SER A 264 19.86 -15.55 -35.05
CA SER A 264 20.16 -16.26 -36.30
C SER A 264 21.57 -16.79 -36.24
N VAL A 265 21.71 -18.10 -36.31
CA VAL A 265 22.99 -18.80 -36.32
C VAL A 265 23.25 -19.34 -37.72
N LYS A 266 24.41 -18.99 -38.33
CA LYS A 266 24.87 -19.50 -39.60
C LYS A 266 26.34 -19.89 -39.45
N GLY A 267 26.58 -21.17 -39.17
CA GLY A 267 27.93 -21.69 -38.93
C GLY A 267 28.62 -20.96 -37.77
N LYS A 268 29.58 -20.11 -38.07
CA LYS A 268 30.34 -19.33 -37.08
C LYS A 268 29.78 -17.95 -36.77
N GLU A 269 28.74 -17.53 -37.50
CA GLU A 269 28.15 -16.21 -37.34
C GLU A 269 26.89 -16.27 -36.52
N LEU A 270 26.79 -15.38 -35.49
CA LEU A 270 25.60 -15.14 -34.69
C LEU A 270 25.09 -13.72 -34.95
N GLU A 271 23.86 -13.60 -35.35
CA GLU A 271 23.13 -12.35 -35.36
C GLU A 271 22.11 -12.36 -34.20
N CYS A 272 22.25 -11.44 -33.26
CA CYS A 272 21.41 -11.31 -32.09
C CYS A 272 20.86 -9.89 -31.98
N ARG A 273 19.53 -9.74 -32.03
CA ARG A 273 18.86 -8.43 -31.97
C ARG A 273 17.43 -8.53 -31.46
N TYR A 274 16.91 -7.43 -30.96
CA TYR A 274 15.48 -7.34 -30.64
C TYR A 274 14.67 -6.96 -31.87
N GLU A 275 13.92 -7.91 -32.41
CA GLU A 275 13.06 -7.69 -33.56
C GLU A 275 11.89 -8.66 -33.61
N ASN A 276 10.70 -8.17 -33.96
CA ASN A 276 9.50 -8.99 -34.10
C ASN A 276 9.50 -9.69 -35.48
N ILE A 277 10.11 -10.86 -35.52
CA ILE A 277 10.11 -11.73 -36.71
C ILE A 277 9.23 -12.94 -36.42
N SER A 278 8.24 -13.17 -37.27
CA SER A 278 7.28 -14.28 -37.13
C SER A 278 7.65 -15.55 -37.92
N ASN A 279 8.63 -15.49 -38.80
CA ASN A 279 9.05 -16.65 -39.59
C ASN A 279 10.44 -17.13 -39.13
N THR A 280 10.48 -17.96 -38.11
CA THR A 280 11.69 -18.57 -37.53
C THR A 280 11.51 -20.07 -37.39
N ASP A 281 12.63 -20.84 -37.38
CA ASP A 281 12.60 -22.29 -37.22
C ASP A 281 12.09 -22.71 -35.84
N VAL A 282 12.35 -21.89 -34.81
CA VAL A 282 11.85 -22.10 -33.43
C VAL A 282 11.32 -20.79 -32.89
N LEU A 283 10.10 -20.83 -32.35
CA LEU A 283 9.48 -19.76 -31.61
C LEU A 283 9.32 -20.19 -30.14
N ALA A 284 10.11 -19.61 -29.24
CA ALA A 284 10.02 -19.85 -27.81
C ALA A 284 9.30 -18.70 -27.10
N LYS A 285 8.48 -19.01 -26.08
CA LYS A 285 7.77 -18.02 -25.26
C LYS A 285 8.02 -18.31 -23.80
N LEU A 286 8.55 -17.33 -23.06
CA LEU A 286 8.89 -17.43 -21.64
C LEU A 286 8.73 -16.06 -20.97
N THR A 287 8.92 -16.01 -19.66
CA THR A 287 8.95 -14.74 -18.90
C THR A 287 10.38 -14.21 -18.80
N HIS A 288 10.55 -12.92 -18.49
CA HIS A 288 11.87 -12.31 -18.27
C HIS A 288 12.66 -13.04 -17.18
N GLU A 289 11.98 -13.42 -16.08
CA GLU A 289 12.57 -14.13 -14.95
C GLU A 289 13.16 -15.50 -15.37
N VAL A 290 12.43 -16.26 -16.19
CA VAL A 290 12.89 -17.54 -16.72
C VAL A 290 14.10 -17.36 -17.63
N LEU A 291 14.08 -16.35 -18.53
CA LEU A 291 15.22 -16.05 -19.39
C LEU A 291 16.45 -15.64 -18.57
N LEU A 292 16.26 -14.80 -17.55
CA LEU A 292 17.33 -14.39 -16.64
C LEU A 292 17.92 -15.59 -15.89
N SER A 293 17.08 -16.50 -15.44
CA SER A 293 17.50 -17.75 -14.78
C SER A 293 18.34 -18.64 -15.70
N ILE A 294 18.02 -18.70 -17.00
CA ILE A 294 18.79 -19.44 -17.99
C ILE A 294 20.15 -18.76 -18.22
N VAL A 295 20.16 -17.46 -18.43
CA VAL A 295 21.37 -16.68 -18.69
C VAL A 295 22.33 -16.69 -17.46
N GLN A 296 21.77 -16.81 -16.25
CA GLN A 296 22.56 -16.98 -15.03
C GLN A 296 23.02 -18.43 -14.78
N GLY A 297 22.78 -19.35 -15.70
CA GLY A 297 23.19 -20.74 -15.60
C GLY A 297 22.43 -21.59 -14.56
N ARG A 298 21.32 -21.07 -13.99
CA ARG A 298 20.54 -21.79 -12.98
C ARG A 298 19.67 -22.90 -13.57
N GLN A 299 19.29 -22.78 -14.84
CA GLN A 299 18.53 -23.78 -15.60
C GLN A 299 18.87 -23.71 -17.11
N THR A 300 18.50 -24.76 -17.86
CA THR A 300 18.69 -24.84 -19.30
C THR A 300 17.38 -24.57 -20.03
N PHE A 301 17.44 -24.24 -21.33
CA PHE A 301 16.25 -24.11 -22.19
C PHE A 301 15.44 -25.41 -22.23
N GLN A 302 16.14 -26.55 -22.29
CA GLN A 302 15.48 -27.87 -22.26
C GLN A 302 14.72 -28.07 -20.93
N ARG A 303 15.31 -27.70 -19.78
CA ARG A 303 14.66 -27.84 -18.48
C ARG A 303 13.44 -26.90 -18.37
N ALA A 304 13.56 -25.65 -18.78
CA ALA A 304 12.46 -24.69 -18.79
C ALA A 304 11.30 -25.13 -19.68
N PHE A 305 11.60 -25.82 -20.80
CA PHE A 305 10.58 -26.40 -21.67
C PHE A 305 9.88 -27.61 -21.00
N MET A 306 10.63 -28.50 -20.38
CA MET A 306 10.07 -29.68 -19.71
C MET A 306 9.28 -29.36 -18.45
N SER A 307 9.64 -28.31 -17.71
CA SER A 307 8.89 -27.82 -16.53
C SER A 307 7.64 -27.02 -16.90
N GLY A 308 7.46 -26.67 -18.20
CA GLY A 308 6.32 -25.87 -18.67
C GLY A 308 6.50 -24.35 -18.47
N GLU A 309 7.65 -23.89 -17.98
CA GLU A 309 7.99 -22.47 -17.83
C GLU A 309 8.27 -21.79 -19.17
N MET A 310 8.70 -22.56 -20.16
CA MET A 310 8.85 -22.16 -21.54
C MET A 310 7.92 -22.97 -22.42
N SER A 311 7.19 -22.31 -23.31
CA SER A 311 6.48 -22.96 -24.42
C SER A 311 7.23 -22.70 -25.72
N ALA A 312 7.37 -23.71 -26.55
CA ALA A 312 8.06 -23.56 -27.82
C ALA A 312 7.26 -24.18 -28.98
N LYS A 313 7.38 -23.58 -30.17
CA LYS A 313 6.83 -24.07 -31.43
C LYS A 313 7.99 -24.25 -32.41
N GLY A 314 8.17 -25.44 -32.97
CA GLY A 314 9.27 -25.80 -33.87
C GLY A 314 9.80 -27.20 -33.56
N SER A 315 10.94 -27.57 -34.15
CA SER A 315 11.57 -28.86 -33.93
C SER A 315 12.20 -28.96 -32.54
N PHE A 316 11.85 -30.02 -31.77
CA PHE A 316 12.44 -30.28 -30.46
C PHE A 316 13.96 -30.45 -30.51
N GLY A 317 14.49 -31.02 -31.60
CA GLY A 317 15.93 -31.13 -31.82
C GLY A 317 16.64 -29.78 -31.86
N LEU A 318 15.98 -28.73 -32.42
CA LEU A 318 16.54 -27.36 -32.46
C LEU A 318 16.47 -26.70 -31.08
N ILE A 319 15.44 -27.00 -30.26
CA ILE A 319 15.35 -26.49 -28.88
C ILE A 319 16.50 -27.04 -28.03
N ARG A 320 16.79 -28.33 -28.16
CA ARG A 320 17.91 -28.96 -27.46
C ARG A 320 19.26 -28.40 -27.90
N LYS A 321 19.37 -27.98 -29.16
CA LYS A 321 20.61 -27.36 -29.66
C LYS A 321 20.86 -25.95 -29.11
N LEU A 322 19.83 -25.25 -28.63
CA LEU A 322 20.03 -23.96 -27.93
C LEU A 322 20.97 -24.09 -26.73
N ASP A 323 20.83 -25.16 -25.92
CA ASP A 323 21.69 -25.39 -24.74
C ASP A 323 23.14 -25.74 -25.14
N ASN A 324 23.36 -26.25 -26.34
CA ASN A 324 24.70 -26.54 -26.88
C ASN A 324 25.33 -25.32 -27.55
N LEU A 325 24.53 -24.45 -28.14
CA LEU A 325 24.97 -23.22 -28.79
C LEU A 325 25.26 -22.10 -27.79
N PHE A 326 24.53 -22.11 -26.65
CA PHE A 326 24.60 -21.13 -25.59
C PHE A 326 24.71 -21.81 -24.24
N ASP A 327 25.94 -22.20 -23.87
CA ASP A 327 26.21 -22.86 -22.56
C ASP A 327 26.46 -21.81 -21.48
N PHE A 328 25.42 -21.47 -20.72
CA PHE A 328 25.48 -20.55 -19.61
C PHE A 328 25.94 -21.21 -18.28
N SER A 329 26.16 -22.52 -18.26
CA SER A 329 26.47 -23.26 -17.01
C SER A 329 27.92 -23.12 -16.56
N ASN A 330 28.82 -22.58 -17.39
CA ASN A 330 30.26 -22.45 -17.13
C ASN A 330 30.69 -21.02 -16.81
N ARG A 331 29.82 -20.21 -16.22
CA ARG A 331 30.13 -18.83 -15.78
C ARG A 331 30.43 -18.71 -14.31
#